data_5aa21c0355d94140261deb9f6f8f331a
#
_entry.id   5aa21c0355d94140261deb9f6f8f331a
#
_cell.length_a   1.000
_cell.length_b   1.000
_cell.length_c   1.000
_cell.angle_alpha   90.00
_cell.angle_beta   90.00
_cell.angle_gamma   90.00
#
_symmetry.space_group_name_H-M   'P 1'
#
loop_
_entity.id
_entity.type
_entity.pdbx_description
1 polymer ?
#
loop_
_entity_poly.entity_id
_entity_poly.type
_entity_poly.pdbx_seq_one_letter_code
_entity_poly.pdbx_strand_id
1 'polypeptide(L)'
;FTPGNETCLFEINGVTAGLSICEDIWISKPTLDAAAKNAKILFNINASPYDKNKNSERKNIISKRASESNMFIVYVNLVGGQDELIFDGNSMVFDKNGGIIFQAPEFEEGLYKVCINTKQTEIQNNTKKEVNLDLIKEESIYNALVTGVKDYVRKNNFQGVVIGLSGGIDSALTLCIAVDALGPENVMALIMPSRYTAKMSIDDACALAKKLKVSHEIISIEPPFSAFLQALKPIFKKI
;
A
#
# COMPACT_ATOMS: atom_id res chain seq x y z
N PHE A 1 18.43 -0.77 17.73
CA PHE A 1 17.92 -2.06 18.28
C PHE A 1 19.08 -2.97 18.63
N THR A 2 18.96 -3.71 19.74
CA THR A 2 19.92 -4.75 20.12
C THR A 2 19.37 -6.09 19.62
N PRO A 3 20.14 -6.86 18.82
CA PRO A 3 19.72 -8.18 18.35
C PRO A 3 19.44 -9.12 19.54
N GLY A 4 18.33 -9.83 19.48
CA GLY A 4 18.03 -10.92 20.41
C GLY A 4 18.76 -12.20 19.99
N ASN A 5 19.11 -13.03 20.97
CA ASN A 5 19.75 -14.33 20.72
C ASN A 5 18.81 -15.52 21.03
N GLU A 6 17.60 -15.25 21.49
CA GLU A 6 16.65 -16.29 21.87
C GLU A 6 15.52 -16.39 20.85
N THR A 7 15.20 -17.64 20.49
CA THR A 7 14.07 -17.93 19.61
C THR A 7 12.78 -17.87 20.43
N CYS A 8 11.83 -17.04 20.06
CA CYS A 8 10.52 -17.00 20.69
C CYS A 8 9.69 -18.20 20.24
N LEU A 9 9.38 -19.10 21.16
CA LEU A 9 8.54 -20.28 20.95
C LEU A 9 7.35 -20.27 21.88
N PHE A 10 6.24 -20.82 21.41
CA PHE A 10 5.02 -21.02 22.22
C PHE A 10 4.26 -22.26 21.70
N GLU A 11 3.27 -22.70 22.45
CA GLU A 11 2.48 -23.87 22.08
C GLU A 11 1.04 -23.48 21.76
N ILE A 12 0.52 -24.01 20.65
CA ILE A 12 -0.88 -23.87 20.24
C ILE A 12 -1.43 -25.27 19.97
N ASN A 13 -2.43 -25.71 20.74
CA ASN A 13 -3.10 -27.00 20.56
C ASN A 13 -2.12 -28.18 20.47
N GLY A 14 -1.09 -28.19 21.28
CA GLY A 14 -0.05 -29.24 21.28
C GLY A 14 0.92 -29.15 20.09
N VAL A 15 0.98 -28.02 19.39
CA VAL A 15 1.92 -27.78 18.30
C VAL A 15 2.86 -26.65 18.71
N THR A 16 4.17 -26.92 18.66
CA THR A 16 5.18 -25.87 18.89
C THR A 16 5.22 -24.92 17.71
N ALA A 17 5.08 -23.64 17.98
CA ALA A 17 5.13 -22.55 17.00
C ALA A 17 6.23 -21.56 17.37
N GLY A 18 6.84 -20.96 16.34
CA GLY A 18 7.79 -19.86 16.48
C GLY A 18 7.16 -18.52 16.13
N LEU A 19 7.71 -17.46 16.72
CA LEU A 19 7.37 -16.09 16.39
C LEU A 19 8.62 -15.34 15.93
N SER A 20 8.52 -14.61 14.84
CA SER A 20 9.54 -13.71 14.30
C SER A 20 8.92 -12.40 13.81
N ILE A 21 9.74 -11.37 13.66
CA ILE A 21 9.26 -10.03 13.33
C ILE A 21 10.01 -9.51 12.08
N CYS A 22 9.24 -9.12 11.08
CA CYS A 22 9.67 -8.38 9.90
C CYS A 22 10.97 -8.92 9.27
N GLU A 23 12.08 -8.21 9.42
CA GLU A 23 13.40 -8.51 8.84
C GLU A 23 13.96 -9.88 9.21
N ASP A 24 13.50 -10.50 10.29
CA ASP A 24 13.97 -11.84 10.71
C ASP A 24 13.77 -12.90 9.61
N ILE A 25 12.72 -12.76 8.79
CA ILE A 25 12.41 -13.71 7.71
C ILE A 25 13.40 -13.63 6.55
N TRP A 26 14.09 -12.48 6.37
CA TRP A 26 15.04 -12.28 5.29
C TRP A 26 16.34 -13.04 5.54
N ILE A 27 16.63 -13.35 6.80
CA ILE A 27 17.81 -14.11 7.24
C ILE A 27 17.38 -15.54 7.59
N SER A 28 18.14 -16.56 7.16
CA SER A 28 17.80 -17.97 7.40
C SER A 28 17.88 -18.38 8.87
N LYS A 29 18.83 -17.78 9.61
CA LYS A 29 19.15 -18.22 10.99
C LYS A 29 17.94 -18.22 11.93
N PRO A 30 17.11 -17.16 12.08
CA PRO A 30 15.96 -17.18 13.00
C PRO A 30 14.96 -18.30 12.68
N THR A 31 14.72 -18.56 11.39
CA THR A 31 13.81 -19.62 10.94
C THR A 31 14.39 -21.01 11.22
N LEU A 32 15.67 -21.23 10.95
CA LEU A 32 16.34 -22.50 11.21
C LEU A 32 16.49 -22.78 12.72
N ASP A 33 16.75 -21.78 13.54
CA ASP A 33 16.79 -21.90 14.99
C ASP A 33 15.43 -22.35 15.58
N ALA A 34 14.32 -21.82 15.03
CA ALA A 34 12.97 -22.26 15.41
C ALA A 34 12.71 -23.72 14.98
N ALA A 35 13.11 -24.10 13.78
CA ALA A 35 12.99 -25.48 13.28
C ALA A 35 13.81 -26.48 14.14
N ALA A 36 15.04 -26.12 14.50
CA ALA A 36 15.90 -26.92 15.36
C ALA A 36 15.31 -27.19 16.75
N LYS A 37 14.44 -26.31 17.21
CA LYS A 37 13.68 -26.44 18.46
C LYS A 37 12.30 -27.07 18.26
N ASN A 38 12.10 -27.80 17.16
CA ASN A 38 10.88 -28.54 16.80
C ASN A 38 9.63 -27.68 16.50
N ALA A 39 9.76 -26.39 16.21
CA ALA A 39 8.63 -25.61 15.70
C ALA A 39 8.10 -26.24 14.39
N LYS A 40 6.80 -26.24 14.22
CA LYS A 40 6.09 -26.74 13.01
C LYS A 40 5.50 -25.60 12.19
N ILE A 41 5.28 -24.46 12.83
CA ILE A 41 4.73 -23.25 12.24
C ILE A 41 5.59 -22.08 12.69
N LEU A 42 5.91 -21.16 11.78
CA LEU A 42 6.49 -19.87 12.11
C LEU A 42 5.47 -18.78 11.79
N PHE A 43 5.12 -17.95 12.76
CA PHE A 43 4.39 -16.73 12.57
C PHE A 43 5.38 -15.59 12.40
N ASN A 44 5.31 -14.89 11.28
CA ASN A 44 6.13 -13.71 11.01
C ASN A 44 5.21 -12.49 10.86
N ILE A 45 5.27 -11.58 11.83
CA ILE A 45 4.45 -10.36 11.89
C ILE A 45 5.22 -9.18 11.33
N ASN A 46 4.57 -8.40 10.44
CA ASN A 46 5.23 -7.42 9.62
C ASN A 46 4.51 -6.09 9.54
N ALA A 47 5.29 -5.03 9.47
CA ALA A 47 4.97 -3.76 8.87
C ALA A 47 5.98 -3.52 7.73
N SER A 48 5.93 -4.40 6.73
CA SER A 48 6.83 -4.34 5.57
C SER A 48 6.31 -3.34 4.56
N PRO A 49 7.02 -2.22 4.31
CA PRO A 49 6.54 -1.19 3.41
C PRO A 49 6.39 -1.69 1.97
N TYR A 50 5.40 -1.13 1.29
CA TYR A 50 5.17 -1.35 -0.12
C TYR A 50 6.34 -0.84 -0.97
N ASP A 51 6.73 -1.64 -1.94
CA ASP A 51 7.57 -1.25 -3.08
C ASP A 51 7.11 -2.03 -4.30
N LYS A 52 7.12 -1.39 -5.46
CA LYS A 52 6.61 -1.92 -6.74
C LYS A 52 7.20 -3.25 -7.21
N ASN A 53 8.32 -3.69 -6.63
CA ASN A 53 9.00 -4.94 -6.98
C ASN A 53 9.08 -5.92 -5.79
N LYS A 54 8.73 -5.48 -4.58
CA LYS A 54 8.97 -6.23 -3.34
C LYS A 54 8.08 -7.47 -3.18
N ASN A 55 6.91 -7.48 -3.81
CA ASN A 55 5.97 -8.60 -3.70
C ASN A 55 6.59 -9.93 -4.17
N SER A 56 7.18 -9.97 -5.35
CA SER A 56 7.83 -11.17 -5.89
C SER A 56 9.04 -11.60 -5.06
N GLU A 57 9.84 -10.63 -4.60
CA GLU A 57 11.00 -10.89 -3.74
C GLU A 57 10.57 -11.49 -2.38
N ARG A 58 9.53 -10.91 -1.76
CA ARG A 58 8.92 -11.38 -0.53
C ARG A 58 8.45 -12.84 -0.66
N LYS A 59 7.71 -13.16 -1.73
CA LYS A 59 7.25 -14.53 -2.01
C LYS A 59 8.40 -15.51 -2.14
N ASN A 60 9.43 -15.16 -2.90
CA ASN A 60 10.60 -16.01 -3.11
C ASN A 60 11.34 -16.29 -1.80
N ILE A 61 11.54 -15.28 -0.96
CA ILE A 61 12.22 -15.43 0.32
C ILE A 61 11.42 -16.31 1.27
N ILE A 62 10.12 -16.06 1.44
CA ILE A 62 9.27 -16.84 2.35
C ILE A 62 9.18 -18.29 1.88
N SER A 63 9.00 -18.52 0.59
CA SER A 63 9.01 -19.86 -0.01
C SER A 63 10.31 -20.62 0.31
N LYS A 64 11.46 -19.95 0.14
CA LYS A 64 12.76 -20.51 0.49
C LYS A 64 12.87 -20.82 1.98
N ARG A 65 12.42 -19.92 2.88
CA ARG A 65 12.45 -20.14 4.33
C ARG A 65 11.58 -21.34 4.74
N ALA A 66 10.37 -21.45 4.15
CA ALA A 66 9.47 -22.56 4.42
C ALA A 66 10.08 -23.91 4.01
N SER A 67 10.65 -24.00 2.81
CA SER A 67 11.26 -25.22 2.28
C SER A 67 12.52 -25.64 3.03
N GLU A 68 13.45 -24.69 3.32
CA GLU A 68 14.71 -25.02 4.01
C GLU A 68 14.52 -25.38 5.49
N SER A 69 13.46 -24.88 6.14
CA SER A 69 13.13 -25.17 7.52
C SER A 69 12.13 -26.33 7.70
N ASN A 70 11.49 -26.77 6.64
CA ASN A 70 10.40 -27.74 6.65
C ASN A 70 9.25 -27.35 7.61
N MET A 71 8.93 -26.05 7.68
CA MET A 71 7.87 -25.47 8.48
C MET A 71 6.80 -24.80 7.62
N PHE A 72 5.58 -24.74 8.15
CA PHE A 72 4.61 -23.79 7.65
C PHE A 72 5.02 -22.37 8.04
N ILE A 73 4.85 -21.40 7.15
CA ILE A 73 5.08 -19.99 7.47
C ILE A 73 3.79 -19.20 7.28
N VAL A 74 3.37 -18.52 8.35
CA VAL A 74 2.25 -17.58 8.34
C VAL A 74 2.84 -16.19 8.36
N TYR A 75 2.86 -15.54 7.21
CA TYR A 75 3.33 -14.18 7.01
C TYR A 75 2.15 -13.23 7.10
N VAL A 76 2.12 -12.37 8.12
CA VAL A 76 1.06 -11.39 8.33
C VAL A 76 1.64 -9.99 8.15
N ASN A 77 1.07 -9.20 7.26
CA ASN A 77 1.55 -7.85 6.97
C ASN A 77 0.46 -6.80 7.22
N LEU A 78 0.88 -5.62 7.63
CA LEU A 78 0.03 -4.46 7.85
C LEU A 78 -0.60 -3.99 6.54
N VAL A 79 -1.82 -3.43 6.61
CA VAL A 79 -2.47 -2.67 5.54
C VAL A 79 -2.60 -1.22 5.98
N GLY A 80 -2.37 -0.28 5.06
CA GLY A 80 -2.63 1.14 5.27
C GLY A 80 -1.43 2.03 5.00
N GLY A 81 -1.59 3.32 5.31
CA GLY A 81 -0.55 4.35 5.20
C GLY A 81 -0.16 4.90 6.57
N GLN A 82 1.11 5.19 6.77
CA GLN A 82 1.64 5.87 7.95
C GLN A 82 2.78 6.80 7.52
N ASP A 83 2.59 8.09 7.71
CA ASP A 83 3.50 9.13 7.22
C ASP A 83 3.79 8.94 5.70
N GLU A 84 5.02 8.78 5.29
CA GLU A 84 5.42 8.49 3.90
C GLU A 84 5.39 7.01 3.51
N LEU A 85 5.05 6.11 4.45
CA LEU A 85 5.06 4.67 4.21
C LEU A 85 3.65 4.16 3.89
N ILE A 86 3.59 3.22 2.97
CA ILE A 86 2.36 2.50 2.59
C ILE A 86 2.62 1.01 2.80
N PHE A 87 1.61 0.29 3.29
CA PHE A 87 1.66 -1.13 3.56
C PHE A 87 0.56 -1.82 2.76
N ASP A 88 0.96 -2.76 1.94
CA ASP A 88 0.10 -3.45 0.98
C ASP A 88 -0.65 -4.66 1.55
N GLY A 89 -0.41 -5.04 2.80
CA GLY A 89 -0.97 -6.27 3.34
C GLY A 89 -0.41 -7.49 2.63
N ASN A 90 -1.20 -8.09 1.75
CA ASN A 90 -0.81 -9.26 0.97
C ASN A 90 -0.25 -10.37 1.88
N SER A 91 -0.95 -10.63 2.99
CA SER A 91 -0.59 -11.66 3.97
C SER A 91 -0.69 -13.05 3.34
N MET A 92 0.22 -13.95 3.68
CA MET A 92 0.35 -15.24 2.99
C MET A 92 0.59 -16.39 3.97
N VAL A 93 0.19 -17.59 3.56
CA VAL A 93 0.55 -18.82 4.25
C VAL A 93 1.24 -19.76 3.27
N PHE A 94 2.42 -20.24 3.65
CA PHE A 94 3.22 -21.17 2.89
C PHE A 94 3.24 -22.56 3.53
N ASP A 95 3.22 -23.60 2.72
CA ASP A 95 3.44 -24.96 3.17
C ASP A 95 4.95 -25.27 3.36
N LYS A 96 5.23 -26.46 3.89
CA LYS A 96 6.60 -26.93 4.19
C LYS A 96 7.48 -27.09 2.94
N ASN A 97 6.90 -27.13 1.75
CA ASN A 97 7.60 -27.25 0.48
C ASN A 97 7.82 -25.87 -0.18
N GLY A 98 7.38 -24.79 0.47
CA GLY A 98 7.45 -23.44 -0.06
C GLY A 98 6.31 -23.07 -1.01
N GLY A 99 5.26 -23.88 -1.09
CA GLY A 99 4.07 -23.57 -1.86
C GLY A 99 3.13 -22.62 -1.12
N ILE A 100 2.56 -21.63 -1.82
CA ILE A 100 1.52 -20.74 -1.25
C ILE A 100 0.22 -21.54 -1.15
N ILE A 101 -0.37 -21.60 0.05
CA ILE A 101 -1.67 -22.22 0.29
C ILE A 101 -2.77 -21.20 0.54
N PHE A 102 -2.41 -19.99 0.94
CA PHE A 102 -3.31 -18.86 1.10
C PHE A 102 -2.59 -17.56 0.78
N GLN A 103 -3.30 -16.61 0.15
CA GLN A 103 -2.84 -15.25 -0.08
C GLN A 103 -4.02 -14.30 0.05
N ALA A 104 -3.91 -13.31 0.94
CA ALA A 104 -4.88 -12.23 1.11
C ALA A 104 -4.78 -11.21 -0.05
N PRO A 105 -5.85 -10.44 -0.33
CA PRO A 105 -5.80 -9.32 -1.27
C PRO A 105 -4.76 -8.28 -0.85
N GLU A 106 -4.28 -7.51 -1.84
CA GLU A 106 -3.49 -6.32 -1.59
C GLU A 106 -4.41 -5.15 -1.19
N PHE A 107 -3.94 -4.30 -0.28
CA PHE A 107 -4.59 -3.06 0.18
C PHE A 107 -5.98 -3.23 0.82
N GLU A 108 -6.34 -4.45 1.22
CA GLU A 108 -7.60 -4.74 1.92
C GLU A 108 -7.34 -5.30 3.31
N GLU A 109 -7.98 -4.69 4.33
CA GLU A 109 -8.01 -5.26 5.68
C GLU A 109 -9.00 -6.42 5.74
N GLY A 110 -8.62 -7.50 6.43
CA GLY A 110 -9.53 -8.63 6.54
C GLY A 110 -9.11 -9.64 7.60
N LEU A 111 -10.05 -10.48 8.00
CA LEU A 111 -9.83 -11.64 8.85
C LEU A 111 -10.07 -12.91 8.03
N TYR A 112 -9.02 -13.69 7.85
CA TYR A 112 -9.03 -14.88 7.02
C TYR A 112 -8.77 -16.11 7.87
N LYS A 113 -9.60 -17.15 7.71
CA LYS A 113 -9.44 -18.43 8.41
C LYS A 113 -8.69 -19.42 7.53
N VAL A 114 -7.51 -19.82 7.97
CA VAL A 114 -6.69 -20.84 7.29
C VAL A 114 -6.51 -22.04 8.21
N CYS A 115 -6.84 -23.25 7.71
CA CYS A 115 -6.64 -24.49 8.47
C CYS A 115 -5.31 -25.13 8.07
N ILE A 116 -4.40 -25.31 9.03
CA ILE A 116 -3.09 -25.94 8.86
C ILE A 116 -3.09 -27.29 9.57
N ASN A 117 -2.84 -28.38 8.82
CA ASN A 117 -2.66 -29.70 9.41
C ASN A 117 -1.16 -30.03 9.51
N THR A 118 -0.61 -29.92 10.69
CA THR A 118 0.82 -30.15 10.98
C THR A 118 1.21 -31.64 11.01
N LYS A 119 0.24 -32.57 11.11
CA LYS A 119 0.48 -34.02 11.22
C LYS A 119 0.57 -34.71 9.87
N GLN A 120 0.04 -34.09 8.80
CA GLN A 120 0.08 -34.64 7.46
C GLN A 120 1.25 -34.06 6.66
N THR A 121 1.98 -34.96 5.99
CA THR A 121 3.07 -34.58 5.06
C THR A 121 2.53 -34.09 3.73
N GLU A 122 1.29 -34.43 3.37
CA GLU A 122 0.62 -34.02 2.14
C GLU A 122 -0.60 -33.15 2.46
N ILE A 123 -0.76 -32.09 1.70
CA ILE A 123 -1.95 -31.25 1.73
C ILE A 123 -3.09 -32.10 1.20
N GLN A 124 -4.03 -32.52 2.06
CA GLN A 124 -5.29 -33.01 1.52
C GLN A 124 -5.94 -31.87 0.74
N ASN A 125 -6.31 -32.16 -0.51
CA ASN A 125 -6.95 -31.25 -1.47
C ASN A 125 -8.27 -30.60 -1.01
N ASN A 126 -8.60 -30.66 0.27
CA ASN A 126 -9.81 -30.07 0.88
C ASN A 126 -9.64 -28.62 1.36
N THR A 127 -8.43 -28.11 1.44
CA THR A 127 -8.23 -26.66 1.52
C THR A 127 -8.25 -26.14 0.09
N LYS A 128 -9.37 -25.58 -0.35
CA LYS A 128 -9.38 -24.75 -1.56
C LYS A 128 -8.22 -23.78 -1.41
N LYS A 129 -7.25 -23.83 -2.31
CA LYS A 129 -6.19 -22.82 -2.36
C LYS A 129 -6.89 -21.50 -2.65
N GLU A 130 -6.98 -20.65 -1.64
CA GLU A 130 -7.48 -19.29 -1.79
C GLU A 130 -6.26 -18.37 -2.02
N VAL A 131 -5.73 -18.47 -3.21
CA VAL A 131 -4.63 -17.60 -3.65
C VAL A 131 -5.23 -16.53 -4.53
N ASN A 132 -5.29 -15.31 -4.03
CA ASN A 132 -5.63 -14.17 -4.84
C ASN A 132 -4.51 -13.91 -5.86
N LEU A 133 -4.90 -13.55 -7.07
CA LEU A 133 -3.93 -13.14 -8.08
C LEU A 133 -3.31 -11.81 -7.68
N ASP A 134 -2.01 -11.67 -7.95
CA ASP A 134 -1.36 -10.36 -7.80
C ASP A 134 -2.02 -9.36 -8.74
N LEU A 135 -2.16 -8.14 -8.26
CA LEU A 135 -2.58 -7.02 -9.09
C LEU A 135 -1.55 -6.78 -10.19
N ILE A 136 -2.00 -6.29 -11.34
CA ILE A 136 -1.08 -5.76 -12.34
C ILE A 136 -0.35 -4.56 -11.74
N LYS A 137 0.85 -4.29 -12.21
CA LYS A 137 1.75 -3.29 -11.61
C LYS A 137 1.11 -1.91 -11.49
N GLU A 138 0.42 -1.46 -12.52
CA GLU A 138 -0.23 -0.15 -12.56
C GLU A 138 -1.37 -0.05 -11.56
N GLU A 139 -2.16 -1.10 -11.42
CA GLU A 139 -3.26 -1.19 -10.45
C GLU A 139 -2.72 -1.20 -9.01
N SER A 140 -1.66 -1.98 -8.75
CA SER A 140 -1.01 -2.01 -7.44
C SER A 140 -0.45 -0.63 -7.06
N ILE A 141 0.21 0.09 -7.98
CA ILE A 141 0.70 1.44 -7.75
C ILE A 141 -0.47 2.42 -7.48
N TYR A 142 -1.55 2.32 -8.26
CA TYR A 142 -2.72 3.16 -8.08
C TYR A 142 -3.35 2.96 -6.71
N ASN A 143 -3.57 1.72 -6.29
CA ASN A 143 -4.12 1.39 -4.99
C ASN A 143 -3.21 1.83 -3.84
N ALA A 144 -1.89 1.77 -4.02
CA ALA A 144 -0.94 2.32 -3.06
C ALA A 144 -1.13 3.84 -2.88
N LEU A 145 -1.27 4.58 -3.97
CA LEU A 145 -1.51 6.03 -3.93
C LEU A 145 -2.84 6.38 -3.26
N VAL A 146 -3.92 5.65 -3.61
CA VAL A 146 -5.24 5.81 -2.98
C VAL A 146 -5.17 5.54 -1.47
N THR A 147 -4.52 4.45 -1.07
CA THR A 147 -4.34 4.08 0.35
C THR A 147 -3.56 5.14 1.11
N GLY A 148 -2.45 5.63 0.52
CA GLY A 148 -1.63 6.68 1.12
C GLY A 148 -2.40 7.98 1.35
N VAL A 149 -3.11 8.47 0.34
CA VAL A 149 -3.94 9.69 0.46
C VAL A 149 -5.04 9.52 1.49
N LYS A 150 -5.76 8.40 1.42
CA LYS A 150 -6.86 8.08 2.36
C LYS A 150 -6.41 8.13 3.81
N ASP A 151 -5.33 7.42 4.12
CA ASP A 151 -4.87 7.28 5.49
C ASP A 151 -4.21 8.57 5.99
N TYR A 152 -3.44 9.26 5.15
CA TYR A 152 -2.85 10.54 5.50
C TYR A 152 -3.92 11.57 5.89
N VAL A 153 -4.95 11.73 5.07
CA VAL A 153 -6.03 12.68 5.33
C VAL A 153 -6.81 12.31 6.60
N ARG A 154 -7.20 11.04 6.73
CA ARG A 154 -8.00 10.56 7.86
C ARG A 154 -7.25 10.58 9.19
N LYS A 155 -6.01 10.10 9.22
CA LYS A 155 -5.19 10.02 10.44
C LYS A 155 -4.78 11.39 10.96
N ASN A 156 -4.69 12.39 10.08
CA ASN A 156 -4.44 13.78 10.46
C ASN A 156 -5.73 14.58 10.72
N ASN A 157 -6.90 13.94 10.66
CA ASN A 157 -8.21 14.57 10.89
C ASN A 157 -8.52 15.74 9.93
N PHE A 158 -7.99 15.72 8.72
CA PHE A 158 -8.37 16.70 7.70
C PHE A 158 -9.78 16.42 7.19
N GLN A 159 -10.55 17.49 6.96
CA GLN A 159 -11.95 17.39 6.49
C GLN A 159 -12.05 16.96 5.01
N GLY A 160 -10.98 17.18 4.24
CA GLY A 160 -10.92 16.88 2.81
C GLY A 160 -9.69 17.50 2.19
N VAL A 161 -9.68 17.57 0.87
CA VAL A 161 -8.56 18.11 0.09
C VAL A 161 -9.04 19.12 -0.95
N VAL A 162 -8.17 20.07 -1.28
CA VAL A 162 -8.36 21.02 -2.38
C VAL A 162 -7.28 20.75 -3.43
N ILE A 163 -7.69 20.62 -4.70
CA ILE A 163 -6.80 20.26 -5.80
C ILE A 163 -6.84 21.35 -6.88
N GLY A 164 -5.66 21.87 -7.26
CA GLY A 164 -5.54 22.71 -8.46
C GLY A 164 -5.70 21.87 -9.71
N LEU A 165 -6.78 22.06 -10.45
CA LEU A 165 -7.10 21.30 -11.67
C LEU A 165 -6.75 22.13 -12.91
N SER A 166 -5.69 21.73 -13.62
CA SER A 166 -5.15 22.48 -14.76
C SER A 166 -5.74 22.09 -16.12
N GLY A 167 -6.44 20.96 -16.19
CA GLY A 167 -6.84 20.32 -17.45
C GLY A 167 -5.77 19.41 -18.07
N GLY A 168 -4.58 19.30 -17.45
CA GLY A 168 -3.55 18.34 -17.82
C GLY A 168 -3.72 16.99 -17.12
N ILE A 169 -3.09 15.94 -17.69
CA ILE A 169 -3.24 14.56 -17.24
C ILE A 169 -2.80 14.35 -15.78
N ASP A 170 -1.74 15.01 -15.32
CA ASP A 170 -1.21 14.83 -13.95
C ASP A 170 -2.22 15.31 -12.91
N SER A 171 -2.79 16.50 -13.10
CA SER A 171 -3.83 17.03 -12.21
C SER A 171 -5.13 16.21 -12.29
N ALA A 172 -5.45 15.67 -13.46
CA ALA A 172 -6.59 14.78 -13.66
C ALA A 172 -6.42 13.48 -12.88
N LEU A 173 -5.25 12.84 -12.98
CA LEU A 173 -4.93 11.63 -12.23
C LEU A 173 -4.94 11.89 -10.71
N THR A 174 -4.36 13.01 -10.27
CA THR A 174 -4.39 13.43 -8.85
C THR A 174 -5.81 13.57 -8.34
N LEU A 175 -6.71 14.17 -9.15
CA LEU A 175 -8.13 14.30 -8.79
C LEU A 175 -8.81 12.93 -8.68
N CYS A 176 -8.56 12.01 -9.62
CA CYS A 176 -9.11 10.65 -9.56
C CYS A 176 -8.68 9.91 -8.29
N ILE A 177 -7.37 9.93 -7.97
CA ILE A 177 -6.83 9.32 -6.76
C ILE A 177 -7.48 9.89 -5.50
N ALA A 178 -7.65 11.21 -5.44
CA ALA A 178 -8.27 11.85 -4.28
C ALA A 178 -9.75 11.47 -4.13
N VAL A 179 -10.49 11.38 -5.24
CA VAL A 179 -11.90 10.96 -5.23
C VAL A 179 -12.05 9.51 -4.79
N ASP A 180 -11.20 8.61 -5.30
CA ASP A 180 -11.24 7.20 -4.92
C ASP A 180 -10.81 6.99 -3.45
N ALA A 181 -9.91 7.85 -2.94
CA ALA A 181 -9.47 7.79 -1.55
C ALA A 181 -10.50 8.33 -0.54
N LEU A 182 -11.21 9.41 -0.87
CA LEU A 182 -11.95 10.22 0.10
C LEU A 182 -13.44 10.33 -0.19
N GLY A 183 -13.87 9.99 -1.40
CA GLY A 183 -15.19 10.32 -1.91
C GLY A 183 -15.27 11.74 -2.49
N PRO A 184 -16.11 11.97 -3.51
CA PRO A 184 -16.20 13.26 -4.21
C PRO A 184 -16.65 14.41 -3.30
N GLU A 185 -17.38 14.13 -2.23
CA GLU A 185 -17.87 15.10 -1.25
C GLU A 185 -16.76 15.72 -0.39
N ASN A 186 -15.61 15.03 -0.27
CA ASN A 186 -14.45 15.48 0.51
C ASN A 186 -13.33 16.05 -0.38
N VAL A 187 -13.62 16.27 -1.66
CA VAL A 187 -12.67 16.80 -2.64
C VAL A 187 -13.22 18.06 -3.29
N MET A 188 -12.42 19.12 -3.34
CA MET A 188 -12.74 20.35 -4.05
C MET A 188 -11.70 20.61 -5.13
N ALA A 189 -12.13 20.92 -6.35
CA ALA A 189 -11.24 21.28 -7.43
C ALA A 189 -11.24 22.80 -7.65
N LEU A 190 -10.05 23.42 -7.76
CA LEU A 190 -9.87 24.80 -8.13
C LEU A 190 -9.25 24.91 -9.52
N ILE A 191 -9.94 25.60 -10.43
CA ILE A 191 -9.47 25.90 -11.78
C ILE A 191 -9.01 27.35 -11.76
N MET A 192 -7.72 27.59 -11.98
CA MET A 192 -7.09 28.89 -11.79
C MET A 192 -6.53 29.45 -13.10
N PRO A 193 -7.42 29.91 -14.02
CA PRO A 193 -6.97 30.40 -15.33
C PRO A 193 -6.28 31.77 -15.25
N SER A 194 -5.32 31.96 -16.16
CA SER A 194 -4.70 33.23 -16.50
C SER A 194 -4.92 33.53 -17.98
N ARG A 195 -4.39 34.67 -18.43
CA ARG A 195 -4.36 35.05 -19.86
C ARG A 195 -3.68 34.05 -20.80
N TYR A 196 -2.85 33.17 -20.22
CA TYR A 196 -2.08 32.14 -20.95
C TYR A 196 -2.78 30.79 -21.00
N THR A 197 -3.87 30.63 -20.22
CA THR A 197 -4.56 29.35 -20.12
C THR A 197 -5.46 29.11 -21.33
N ALA A 198 -5.22 28.02 -22.04
CA ALA A 198 -6.05 27.64 -23.19
C ALA A 198 -7.49 27.34 -22.74
N LYS A 199 -8.47 27.75 -23.52
CA LYS A 199 -9.89 27.48 -23.23
C LYS A 199 -10.16 25.97 -23.09
N MET A 200 -9.55 25.14 -23.95
CA MET A 200 -9.67 23.69 -23.92
C MET A 200 -9.29 23.13 -22.55
N SER A 201 -8.21 23.61 -21.94
CA SER A 201 -7.78 23.14 -20.61
C SER A 201 -8.82 23.45 -19.52
N ILE A 202 -9.50 24.59 -19.60
CA ILE A 202 -10.58 24.95 -18.66
C ILE A 202 -11.79 24.05 -18.91
N ASP A 203 -12.17 23.86 -20.16
CA ASP A 203 -13.32 23.04 -20.56
C ASP A 203 -13.10 21.57 -20.11
N ASP A 204 -11.91 21.00 -20.32
CA ASP A 204 -11.54 19.65 -19.91
C ASP A 204 -11.54 19.49 -18.38
N ALA A 205 -10.99 20.47 -17.65
CA ALA A 205 -11.01 20.48 -16.20
C ALA A 205 -12.44 20.47 -15.64
N CYS A 206 -13.31 21.33 -16.17
CA CYS A 206 -14.72 21.40 -15.78
C CYS A 206 -15.47 20.10 -16.12
N ALA A 207 -15.20 19.52 -17.29
CA ALA A 207 -15.83 18.27 -17.72
C ALA A 207 -15.45 17.11 -16.77
N LEU A 208 -14.17 16.99 -16.41
CA LEU A 208 -13.69 15.98 -15.50
C LEU A 208 -14.29 16.14 -14.09
N ALA A 209 -14.26 17.35 -13.52
CA ALA A 209 -14.85 17.61 -12.20
C ALA A 209 -16.34 17.24 -12.16
N LYS A 210 -17.09 17.60 -13.20
CA LYS A 210 -18.51 17.21 -13.33
C LYS A 210 -18.70 15.70 -13.43
N LYS A 211 -17.86 15.01 -14.24
CA LYS A 211 -17.93 13.56 -14.42
C LYS A 211 -17.68 12.83 -13.10
N LEU A 212 -16.74 13.31 -12.30
CA LEU A 212 -16.39 12.76 -10.99
C LEU A 212 -17.31 13.26 -9.87
N LYS A 213 -18.28 14.15 -10.15
CA LYS A 213 -19.20 14.76 -9.20
C LYS A 213 -18.49 15.57 -8.10
N VAL A 214 -17.34 16.13 -8.42
CA VAL A 214 -16.54 16.96 -7.51
C VAL A 214 -17.01 18.41 -7.60
N SER A 215 -17.15 19.05 -6.44
CA SER A 215 -17.35 20.50 -6.36
C SER A 215 -16.16 21.24 -6.94
N HIS A 216 -16.39 22.24 -7.79
CA HIS A 216 -15.30 22.99 -8.40
C HIS A 216 -15.65 24.47 -8.52
N GLU A 217 -14.59 25.29 -8.43
CA GLU A 217 -14.65 26.73 -8.59
C GLU A 217 -13.63 27.21 -9.63
N ILE A 218 -13.98 28.27 -10.37
CA ILE A 218 -13.07 28.91 -11.31
C ILE A 218 -12.62 30.25 -10.71
N ILE A 219 -11.36 30.35 -10.34
CA ILE A 219 -10.78 31.54 -9.71
C ILE A 219 -9.66 32.08 -10.58
N SER A 220 -9.90 33.21 -11.27
CA SER A 220 -8.87 33.83 -12.10
C SER A 220 -7.68 34.29 -11.25
N ILE A 221 -6.47 33.86 -11.62
CA ILE A 221 -5.22 34.33 -11.02
C ILE A 221 -4.69 35.61 -11.68
N GLU A 222 -5.41 36.20 -12.64
CA GLU A 222 -5.01 37.38 -13.38
C GLU A 222 -4.79 38.64 -12.49
N PRO A 223 -5.68 38.93 -11.52
CA PRO A 223 -5.47 40.08 -10.63
C PRO A 223 -4.19 39.97 -9.78
N PRO A 224 -3.93 38.89 -9.03
CA PRO A 224 -2.67 38.76 -8.30
C PRO A 224 -1.45 38.72 -9.21
N PHE A 225 -1.51 38.07 -10.37
CA PHE A 225 -0.43 38.07 -11.35
C PHE A 225 -0.08 39.50 -11.82
N SER A 226 -1.09 40.28 -12.16
CA SER A 226 -0.90 41.69 -12.59
C SER A 226 -0.32 42.56 -11.46
N ALA A 227 -0.73 42.34 -10.21
CA ALA A 227 -0.17 43.01 -9.05
C ALA A 227 1.32 42.69 -8.85
N PHE A 228 1.71 41.44 -8.98
CA PHE A 228 3.12 41.01 -8.95
C PHE A 228 3.94 41.64 -10.08
N LEU A 229 3.43 41.67 -11.31
CA LEU A 229 4.11 42.34 -12.43
C LEU A 229 4.31 43.80 -12.16
N GLN A 230 3.34 44.52 -11.58
CA GLN A 230 3.45 45.90 -11.23
C GLN A 230 4.53 46.11 -10.17
N ALA A 231 4.55 45.29 -9.12
CA ALA A 231 5.56 45.37 -8.04
C ALA A 231 6.99 45.14 -8.54
N LEU A 232 7.16 44.22 -9.49
CA LEU A 232 8.47 43.87 -10.06
C LEU A 232 8.96 44.82 -11.18
N LYS A 233 8.06 45.56 -11.81
CA LYS A 233 8.37 46.47 -12.93
C LYS A 233 9.55 47.39 -12.70
N PRO A 234 9.76 48.04 -11.51
CA PRO A 234 10.90 48.91 -11.28
C PRO A 234 12.25 48.19 -11.29
N ILE A 235 12.24 46.89 -10.93
CA ILE A 235 13.43 46.04 -10.88
C ILE A 235 13.82 45.58 -12.30
N PHE A 236 12.86 45.06 -13.05
CA PHE A 236 13.10 44.57 -14.38
C PHE A 236 13.34 45.62 -15.46
N LYS A 237 12.96 46.88 -15.22
CA LYS A 237 13.32 47.98 -16.12
C LYS A 237 14.80 48.36 -16.07
N LYS A 238 15.56 47.86 -15.10
CA LYS A 238 16.99 48.07 -14.93
C LYS A 238 17.88 46.98 -15.50
N ILE A 239 17.28 45.90 -16.01
CA ILE A 239 17.91 44.83 -16.73
C ILE A 239 17.56 44.92 -18.20
#